data_9e6b0077f19fccb94a97737ade081aab
#
_entry.id   9e6b0077f19fccb94a97737ade081aab
#
_cell.length_a   1.000
_cell.length_b   1.000
_cell.length_c   1.000
_cell.angle_alpha   90.00
_cell.angle_beta   90.00
_cell.angle_gamma   90.00
#
_symmetry.space_group_name_H-M   'P 1'
#
loop_
_entity.id
_entity.type
_entity.pdbx_description
1 polymer ?
#
loop_
_entity_poly.entity_id
_entity_poly.type
_entity_poly.pdbx_seq_one_letter_code
_entity_poly.pdbx_strand_id
1 'polypeptide(L)'
;WPSAPSMSKIDCVSSEEVILSVLDIPLRKILQLFYAEQKLRRSLLKDDIRLDHRKEAGGTRSKGGDFHLPFWTDVKKHISGDGDLSELTNIRVESNENYKRLYPLLRDGVLELLNEKLRWSNEPVEIIPQSVHGNLRVEHLGGLVRIRDALHARVREKYTRVVYPYFSEEPPLPEEGGRLGLWAMQRALPNLDPNDMRVIDPLRRIFFSPETTPLRGDEEEVFHRRYETLIDEWERLKQE
;
A
#
# COMPACT_ATOMS: atom_id res chain seq x y z
N TRP A 1 -15.31 -49.97 -0.66
CA TRP A 1 -15.46 -48.52 -0.55
C TRP A 1 -14.12 -47.89 -0.73
N PRO A 2 -13.93 -46.99 -1.70
CA PRO A 2 -12.66 -46.28 -1.87
C PRO A 2 -12.54 -45.11 -0.91
N SER A 3 -11.38 -44.99 -0.33
CA SER A 3 -10.98 -43.96 0.62
C SER A 3 -11.03 -42.57 -0.03
N ALA A 4 -11.52 -41.58 0.72
CA ALA A 4 -11.56 -40.19 0.33
C ALA A 4 -10.12 -39.62 0.21
N PRO A 5 -9.85 -38.71 -0.73
CA PRO A 5 -8.56 -38.06 -0.81
C PRO A 5 -8.39 -37.05 0.34
N SER A 6 -7.23 -37.10 0.96
CA SER A 6 -6.83 -36.18 2.03
C SER A 6 -6.79 -34.74 1.50
N MET A 7 -7.46 -33.84 2.20
CA MET A 7 -7.33 -32.39 1.99
C MET A 7 -5.87 -32.01 2.16
N SER A 8 -5.25 -31.56 1.08
CA SER A 8 -3.94 -30.95 1.11
C SER A 8 -4.01 -29.67 1.94
N LYS A 9 -3.11 -29.59 2.92
CA LYS A 9 -2.81 -28.36 3.66
C LYS A 9 -2.58 -27.23 2.66
N ILE A 10 -3.40 -26.21 2.76
CA ILE A 10 -3.13 -24.91 2.14
C ILE A 10 -1.87 -24.41 2.84
N ASP A 11 -0.75 -24.45 2.13
CA ASP A 11 0.49 -23.85 2.58
C ASP A 11 0.23 -22.37 2.81
N CYS A 12 0.25 -22.01 4.09
CA CYS A 12 0.25 -20.64 4.54
C CYS A 12 1.56 -20.03 3.99
N VAL A 13 1.46 -19.28 2.89
CA VAL A 13 2.59 -18.53 2.33
C VAL A 13 3.09 -17.62 3.45
N SER A 14 4.27 -17.96 3.96
CA SER A 14 4.98 -17.19 4.96
C SER A 14 5.06 -15.73 4.48
N SER A 15 4.52 -14.82 5.28
CA SER A 15 4.72 -13.39 5.12
C SER A 15 6.23 -13.12 5.09
N GLU A 16 6.76 -12.94 3.86
CA GLU A 16 8.16 -12.55 3.65
C GLU A 16 8.46 -11.29 4.47
N GLU A 17 9.51 -11.38 5.18
CA GLU A 17 10.01 -10.36 6.09
C GLU A 17 10.31 -9.06 5.37
N VAL A 18 9.49 -8.03 5.63
CA VAL A 18 9.71 -6.69 5.09
C VAL A 18 10.95 -6.09 5.78
N ILE A 19 12.07 -6.11 5.09
CA ILE A 19 13.26 -5.32 5.45
C ILE A 19 12.92 -3.88 5.08
N LEU A 20 12.70 -3.01 6.06
CA LEU A 20 12.42 -1.59 5.85
C LEU A 20 13.74 -0.82 5.78
N SER A 21 14.47 -0.99 4.69
CA SER A 21 15.55 -0.08 4.31
C SER A 21 15.02 0.86 3.23
N VAL A 22 15.59 2.06 3.10
CA VAL A 22 15.30 2.93 1.95
C VAL A 22 15.58 2.23 0.63
N LEU A 23 16.53 1.28 0.60
CA LEU A 23 16.85 0.48 -0.58
C LEU A 23 15.87 -0.68 -0.83
N ASP A 24 14.99 -1.01 0.13
CA ASP A 24 13.97 -2.05 -0.02
C ASP A 24 12.69 -1.61 0.68
N ILE A 25 11.85 -0.87 -0.03
CA ILE A 25 10.80 -0.03 0.54
C ILE A 25 9.43 -0.26 -0.11
N PRO A 26 8.32 -0.27 0.67
CA PRO A 26 6.98 -0.28 0.09
C PRO A 26 6.66 1.03 -0.65
N LEU A 27 5.91 0.93 -1.76
CA LEU A 27 5.50 2.09 -2.57
C LEU A 27 4.84 3.19 -1.72
N ARG A 28 3.94 2.85 -0.81
CA ARG A 28 3.29 3.86 0.06
C ARG A 28 4.27 4.65 0.92
N LYS A 29 5.32 3.96 1.44
CA LYS A 29 6.33 4.59 2.30
C LYS A 29 7.24 5.51 1.50
N ILE A 30 7.68 5.10 0.31
CA ILE A 30 8.52 5.96 -0.54
C ILE A 30 7.75 7.19 -1.00
N LEU A 31 6.46 7.06 -1.38
CA LEU A 31 5.61 8.20 -1.70
C LEU A 31 5.46 9.15 -0.49
N GLN A 32 5.28 8.62 0.71
CA GLN A 32 5.27 9.44 1.93
C GLN A 32 6.56 10.22 2.10
N LEU A 33 7.71 9.56 1.96
CA LEU A 33 9.03 10.20 2.14
C LEU A 33 9.32 11.25 1.06
N PHE A 34 8.86 11.04 -0.18
CA PHE A 34 9.05 12.01 -1.26
C PHE A 34 8.40 13.37 -1.00
N TYR A 35 7.26 13.37 -0.32
CA TYR A 35 6.46 14.58 -0.11
C TYR A 35 6.45 15.07 1.34
N ALA A 36 7.03 14.30 2.29
CA ALA A 36 7.16 14.72 3.67
C ALA A 36 8.04 15.97 3.79
N GLU A 37 7.62 16.92 4.60
CA GLU A 37 8.47 18.03 5.01
C GLU A 37 9.75 17.52 5.67
N GLN A 38 10.83 18.28 5.55
CA GLN A 38 12.17 17.87 5.98
C GLN A 38 12.19 17.32 7.42
N LYS A 39 11.51 17.98 8.36
CA LYS A 39 11.46 17.54 9.76
C LYS A 39 10.82 16.17 9.91
N LEU A 40 9.68 15.96 9.27
CA LEU A 40 8.95 14.67 9.29
C LEU A 40 9.79 13.60 8.58
N ARG A 41 10.31 13.89 7.39
CA ARG A 41 11.13 12.94 6.62
C ARG A 41 12.35 12.48 7.41
N ARG A 42 13.09 13.39 8.03
CA ARG A 42 14.23 13.03 8.92
C ARG A 42 13.79 12.14 10.08
N SER A 43 12.64 12.43 10.71
CA SER A 43 12.12 11.58 11.80
C SER A 43 11.82 10.17 11.30
N LEU A 44 11.12 10.04 10.18
CA LEU A 44 10.77 8.74 9.58
C LEU A 44 12.02 7.94 9.18
N LEU A 45 13.01 8.59 8.59
CA LEU A 45 14.28 7.95 8.22
C LEU A 45 15.09 7.51 9.44
N LYS A 46 15.16 8.32 10.49
CA LYS A 46 15.84 7.94 11.75
C LYS A 46 15.16 6.76 12.44
N ASP A 47 13.85 6.66 12.37
CA ASP A 47 13.12 5.52 12.91
C ASP A 47 13.42 4.23 12.12
N ASP A 48 13.49 4.33 10.80
CA ASP A 48 13.87 3.20 9.93
C ASP A 48 15.32 2.75 10.22
N ILE A 49 16.27 3.68 10.35
CA ILE A 49 17.67 3.39 10.72
C ILE A 49 17.75 2.68 12.07
N ARG A 50 17.01 3.16 13.08
CA ARG A 50 16.97 2.51 14.40
C ARG A 50 16.42 1.09 14.36
N LEU A 51 15.44 0.83 13.48
CA LEU A 51 14.89 -0.50 13.28
C LEU A 51 15.91 -1.44 12.63
N ASP A 52 16.67 -0.96 11.66
CA ASP A 52 17.72 -1.73 10.99
C ASP A 52 18.85 -2.09 11.97
N HIS A 53 19.34 -1.13 12.75
CA HIS A 53 20.36 -1.41 13.79
C HIS A 53 19.91 -2.43 14.83
N ARG A 54 18.61 -2.42 15.23
CA ARG A 54 18.07 -3.42 16.15
C ARG A 54 18.06 -4.83 15.57
N LYS A 55 17.80 -4.94 14.26
CA LYS A 55 17.84 -6.23 13.56
C LYS A 55 19.26 -6.78 13.45
N GLU A 56 20.21 -5.93 13.10
CA GLU A 56 21.64 -6.28 13.01
C GLU A 56 22.18 -6.74 14.37
N ALA A 57 21.70 -6.15 15.47
CA ALA A 57 22.07 -6.55 16.84
C ALA A 57 21.37 -7.83 17.35
N GLY A 58 20.67 -8.59 16.48
CA GLY A 58 20.00 -9.83 16.87
C GLY A 58 18.75 -9.63 17.73
N GLY A 59 18.23 -8.40 17.81
CA GLY A 59 16.99 -8.09 18.51
C GLY A 59 15.79 -8.78 17.86
N THR A 60 14.99 -9.48 18.64
CA THR A 60 13.70 -10.01 18.18
C THR A 60 12.84 -8.86 17.71
N ARG A 61 12.24 -9.03 16.54
CA ARG A 61 11.24 -8.09 16.00
C ARG A 61 10.26 -7.67 17.09
N SER A 62 10.06 -6.38 17.27
CA SER A 62 8.82 -5.95 17.92
C SER A 62 7.68 -6.55 17.08
N LYS A 63 6.72 -7.20 17.71
CA LYS A 63 5.52 -7.78 17.07
C LYS A 63 4.58 -6.73 16.43
N GLY A 64 5.08 -5.56 16.09
CA GLY A 64 4.35 -4.52 15.38
C GLY A 64 4.18 -4.91 13.92
N GLY A 65 3.12 -5.66 13.61
CA GLY A 65 2.64 -5.85 12.25
C GLY A 65 2.31 -4.49 11.61
N ASP A 66 2.19 -4.48 10.28
CA ASP A 66 1.73 -3.29 9.56
C ASP A 66 0.41 -2.78 10.16
N PHE A 67 0.43 -1.55 10.69
CA PHE A 67 -0.73 -0.93 11.34
C PHE A 67 -1.98 -0.90 10.44
N HIS A 68 -1.80 -0.77 9.14
CA HIS A 68 -2.91 -0.64 8.18
C HIS A 68 -3.39 -1.98 7.61
N LEU A 69 -2.60 -3.05 7.73
CA LEU A 69 -2.93 -4.34 7.13
C LEU A 69 -4.24 -4.94 7.66
N PRO A 70 -4.53 -4.92 8.99
CA PRO A 70 -5.82 -5.41 9.50
C PRO A 70 -7.00 -4.63 8.92
N PHE A 71 -6.90 -3.30 8.84
CA PHE A 71 -7.94 -2.46 8.25
C PHE A 71 -8.15 -2.78 6.76
N TRP A 72 -7.06 -2.90 5.99
CA TRP A 72 -7.14 -3.20 4.57
C TRP A 72 -7.72 -4.59 4.28
N THR A 73 -7.45 -5.54 5.17
CA THR A 73 -8.07 -6.86 5.13
C THR A 73 -9.58 -6.77 5.33
N ASP A 74 -10.03 -5.93 6.26
CA ASP A 74 -11.46 -5.74 6.53
C ASP A 74 -12.16 -4.98 5.38
N VAL A 75 -11.46 -4.04 4.71
CA VAL A 75 -11.94 -3.42 3.46
C VAL A 75 -12.17 -4.48 2.37
N LYS A 76 -11.23 -5.41 2.19
CA LYS A 76 -11.38 -6.50 1.22
C LYS A 76 -12.58 -7.39 1.54
N LYS A 77 -12.79 -7.75 2.82
CA LYS A 77 -13.98 -8.50 3.25
C LYS A 77 -15.29 -7.76 2.96
N HIS A 78 -15.32 -6.46 3.22
CA HIS A 78 -16.50 -5.64 2.93
C HIS A 78 -16.83 -5.65 1.43
N ILE A 79 -15.84 -5.48 0.58
CA ILE A 79 -16.01 -5.50 -0.87
C ILE A 79 -16.47 -6.89 -1.38
N SER A 80 -16.01 -7.99 -0.74
CA SER A 80 -16.46 -9.35 -1.05
C SER A 80 -17.86 -9.69 -0.52
N GLY A 81 -18.46 -8.81 0.28
CA GLY A 81 -19.73 -9.11 0.95
C GLY A 81 -19.60 -9.96 2.23
N ASP A 82 -18.37 -10.20 2.70
CA ASP A 82 -18.08 -11.05 3.87
C ASP A 82 -18.14 -10.28 5.20
N GLY A 83 -18.64 -9.04 5.20
CA GLY A 83 -18.84 -8.23 6.40
C GLY A 83 -19.08 -6.76 6.11
N ASP A 84 -19.69 -6.09 7.07
CA ASP A 84 -19.84 -4.62 7.03
C ASP A 84 -18.58 -3.93 7.56
N LEU A 85 -18.05 -2.96 6.81
CA LEU A 85 -16.80 -2.27 7.18
C LEU A 85 -16.96 -1.45 8.47
N SER A 86 -18.15 -0.92 8.75
CA SER A 86 -18.40 -0.17 9.98
C SER A 86 -18.36 -1.08 11.20
N GLU A 87 -19.00 -2.25 11.12
CA GLU A 87 -18.97 -3.26 12.19
C GLU A 87 -17.55 -3.79 12.41
N LEU A 88 -16.86 -4.19 11.34
CA LEU A 88 -15.47 -4.66 11.40
C LEU A 88 -14.54 -3.61 12.01
N THR A 89 -14.72 -2.33 11.65
CA THR A 89 -13.94 -1.23 12.22
C THR A 89 -14.20 -1.06 13.72
N ASN A 90 -15.46 -1.15 14.15
CA ASN A 90 -15.80 -1.06 15.57
C ASN A 90 -15.15 -2.19 16.40
N ILE A 91 -15.19 -3.43 15.90
CA ILE A 91 -14.51 -4.57 16.53
C ILE A 91 -13.02 -4.31 16.67
N ARG A 92 -12.36 -3.74 15.65
CA ARG A 92 -10.93 -3.40 15.72
C ARG A 92 -10.65 -2.33 16.75
N VAL A 93 -11.45 -1.27 16.77
CA VAL A 93 -11.31 -0.15 17.72
C VAL A 93 -11.50 -0.61 19.17
N GLU A 94 -12.46 -1.50 19.43
CA GLU A 94 -12.67 -2.09 20.75
C GLU A 94 -11.51 -2.99 21.18
N SER A 95 -10.90 -3.70 20.24
CA SER A 95 -9.79 -4.62 20.54
C SER A 95 -8.45 -3.92 20.78
N ASN A 96 -8.25 -2.69 20.29
CA ASN A 96 -6.97 -1.97 20.38
C ASN A 96 -7.15 -0.45 20.32
N GLU A 97 -6.82 0.22 21.41
CA GLU A 97 -6.89 1.68 21.58
C GLU A 97 -6.13 2.46 20.46
N ASN A 98 -5.05 1.89 19.93
CA ASN A 98 -4.28 2.55 18.86
C ASN A 98 -5.08 2.77 17.58
N TYR A 99 -6.16 2.01 17.36
CA TYR A 99 -6.99 2.12 16.17
C TYR A 99 -8.09 3.18 16.29
N LYS A 100 -8.41 3.63 17.52
CA LYS A 100 -9.53 4.54 17.81
C LYS A 100 -9.52 5.83 16.99
N ARG A 101 -8.34 6.39 16.76
CA ARG A 101 -8.22 7.67 16.09
C ARG A 101 -8.29 7.57 14.56
N LEU A 102 -7.57 6.62 13.98
CA LEU A 102 -7.37 6.60 12.54
C LEU A 102 -8.34 5.70 11.77
N TYR A 103 -8.69 4.54 12.34
CA TYR A 103 -9.54 3.57 11.62
C TYR A 103 -10.94 4.10 11.27
N PRO A 104 -11.65 4.85 12.14
CA PRO A 104 -12.92 5.47 11.75
C PRO A 104 -12.80 6.44 10.58
N LEU A 105 -11.72 7.24 10.54
CA LEU A 105 -11.48 8.18 9.45
C LEU A 105 -11.19 7.45 8.13
N LEU A 106 -10.40 6.40 8.18
CA LEU A 106 -10.11 5.54 7.02
C LEU A 106 -11.38 4.85 6.52
N ARG A 107 -12.20 4.32 7.43
CA ARG A 107 -13.50 3.70 7.10
C ARG A 107 -14.39 4.67 6.33
N ASP A 108 -14.60 5.85 6.88
CA ASP A 108 -15.48 6.86 6.28
C ASP A 108 -14.98 7.26 4.89
N GLY A 109 -13.68 7.46 4.76
CA GLY A 109 -13.07 7.78 3.47
C GLY A 109 -13.15 6.64 2.44
N VAL A 110 -12.94 5.40 2.87
CA VAL A 110 -13.08 4.24 1.97
C VAL A 110 -14.53 4.07 1.52
N LEU A 111 -15.50 4.13 2.45
CA LEU A 111 -16.92 4.00 2.11
C LEU A 111 -17.37 5.08 1.13
N GLU A 112 -16.96 6.33 1.33
CA GLU A 112 -17.27 7.42 0.39
C GLU A 112 -16.63 7.16 -0.98
N LEU A 113 -15.36 6.74 -1.03
CA LEU A 113 -14.69 6.41 -2.28
C LEU A 113 -15.41 5.27 -3.03
N LEU A 114 -15.80 4.21 -2.33
CA LEU A 114 -16.50 3.07 -2.94
C LEU A 114 -17.88 3.46 -3.44
N ASN A 115 -18.65 4.22 -2.65
CA ASN A 115 -20.04 4.54 -2.94
C ASN A 115 -20.19 5.63 -3.99
N GLU A 116 -19.49 6.75 -3.82
CA GLU A 116 -19.72 7.95 -4.62
C GLU A 116 -18.81 8.05 -5.83
N LYS A 117 -17.53 7.68 -5.66
CA LYS A 117 -16.51 7.93 -6.69
C LYS A 117 -16.22 6.72 -7.55
N LEU A 118 -16.10 5.54 -6.97
CA LEU A 118 -15.87 4.31 -7.71
C LEU A 118 -17.17 3.62 -8.12
N ARG A 119 -18.30 3.99 -7.49
CA ARG A 119 -19.66 3.44 -7.74
C ARG A 119 -19.73 1.92 -7.66
N TRP A 120 -19.00 1.33 -6.71
CA TRP A 120 -18.94 -0.13 -6.54
C TRP A 120 -20.07 -0.69 -5.68
N SER A 121 -20.70 0.15 -4.84
CA SER A 121 -21.69 -0.29 -3.85
C SER A 121 -22.95 -0.96 -4.43
N ASN A 122 -23.28 -0.66 -5.69
CA ASN A 122 -24.46 -1.21 -6.36
C ASN A 122 -24.12 -2.25 -7.44
N GLU A 123 -22.86 -2.68 -7.49
CA GLU A 123 -22.36 -3.56 -8.53
C GLU A 123 -21.84 -4.85 -7.91
N PRO A 124 -22.03 -6.00 -8.56
CA PRO A 124 -21.36 -7.22 -8.13
C PRO A 124 -19.85 -7.03 -8.31
N VAL A 125 -19.13 -7.11 -7.20
CA VAL A 125 -17.67 -7.01 -7.16
C VAL A 125 -17.12 -8.34 -6.65
N GLU A 126 -16.28 -8.96 -7.43
CA GLU A 126 -15.55 -10.17 -7.08
C GLU A 126 -14.08 -9.81 -6.81
N ILE A 127 -13.58 -10.10 -5.62
CA ILE A 127 -12.14 -10.00 -5.36
C ILE A 127 -11.45 -11.18 -6.05
N ILE A 128 -10.47 -10.85 -6.89
CA ILE A 128 -9.60 -11.83 -7.50
C ILE A 128 -8.62 -12.31 -6.41
N PRO A 129 -8.66 -13.61 -6.00
CA PRO A 129 -7.92 -14.07 -4.81
C PRO A 129 -6.41 -13.99 -4.93
N GLN A 130 -5.90 -13.90 -6.16
CA GLN A 130 -4.47 -13.75 -6.39
C GLN A 130 -4.02 -12.37 -5.90
N SER A 131 -3.23 -12.37 -4.82
CA SER A 131 -2.64 -11.14 -4.33
C SER A 131 -1.72 -10.54 -5.39
N VAL A 132 -1.98 -9.28 -5.73
CA VAL A 132 -1.15 -8.55 -6.68
C VAL A 132 0.12 -8.10 -5.99
N HIS A 133 1.23 -8.64 -6.45
CA HIS A 133 2.57 -8.28 -6.00
C HIS A 133 3.42 -7.85 -7.17
N GLY A 134 4.15 -6.77 -7.00
CA GLY A 134 5.10 -6.28 -7.99
C GLY A 134 6.33 -5.67 -7.33
N ASN A 135 7.40 -5.62 -8.10
CA ASN A 135 8.66 -5.01 -7.69
C ASN A 135 9.13 -4.06 -8.79
N LEU A 136 9.36 -2.82 -8.44
CA LEU A 136 10.04 -1.84 -9.27
C LEU A 136 11.51 -1.80 -8.84
N ARG A 137 12.40 -2.27 -9.71
CA ARG A 137 13.85 -2.17 -9.49
C ARG A 137 14.37 -0.86 -10.07
N VAL A 138 15.14 -0.14 -9.28
CA VAL A 138 15.88 1.05 -9.70
C VAL A 138 17.36 0.71 -9.63
N GLU A 139 17.84 -0.01 -10.67
CA GLU A 139 19.12 -0.70 -10.65
C GLU A 139 20.31 0.21 -10.36
N HIS A 140 20.37 1.40 -10.97
CA HIS A 140 21.47 2.36 -10.77
C HIS A 140 21.55 2.93 -9.35
N LEU A 141 20.47 2.83 -8.57
CA LEU A 141 20.40 3.22 -7.16
C LEU A 141 20.44 2.01 -6.21
N GLY A 142 20.47 0.79 -6.73
CA GLY A 142 20.36 -0.43 -5.93
C GLY A 142 19.02 -0.56 -5.20
N GLY A 143 18.01 0.19 -5.64
CA GLY A 143 16.72 0.30 -4.97
C GLY A 143 15.70 -0.73 -5.45
N LEU A 144 14.86 -1.19 -4.51
CA LEU A 144 13.72 -2.06 -4.74
C LEU A 144 12.46 -1.45 -4.11
N VAL A 145 11.53 -1.03 -4.93
CA VAL A 145 10.22 -0.56 -4.46
C VAL A 145 9.19 -1.66 -4.60
N ARG A 146 8.59 -2.05 -3.48
CA ARG A 146 7.62 -3.14 -3.43
C ARG A 146 6.19 -2.64 -3.50
N ILE A 147 5.41 -3.24 -4.37
CA ILE A 147 3.96 -3.12 -4.40
C ILE A 147 3.40 -4.41 -3.82
N ARG A 148 2.76 -4.29 -2.66
CA ARG A 148 2.17 -5.41 -1.93
C ARG A 148 0.73 -5.05 -1.54
N ASP A 149 -0.09 -6.08 -1.37
CA ASP A 149 -1.44 -5.96 -0.84
C ASP A 149 -2.39 -5.09 -1.65
N ALA A 150 -2.09 -4.81 -2.93
CA ALA A 150 -3.03 -4.15 -3.80
C ALA A 150 -4.33 -4.99 -3.89
N LEU A 151 -5.47 -4.31 -3.85
CA LEU A 151 -6.75 -4.93 -4.10
C LEU A 151 -6.88 -5.17 -5.61
N HIS A 152 -7.15 -6.42 -5.99
CA HIS A 152 -7.49 -6.77 -7.37
C HIS A 152 -8.94 -7.25 -7.40
N ALA A 153 -9.81 -6.52 -8.09
CA ALA A 153 -11.23 -6.80 -8.12
C ALA A 153 -11.77 -6.79 -9.56
N ARG A 154 -12.75 -7.65 -9.82
CA ARG A 154 -13.57 -7.65 -11.03
C ARG A 154 -14.91 -7.03 -10.71
N VAL A 155 -15.29 -6.02 -11.47
CA VAL A 155 -16.55 -5.30 -11.31
C VAL A 155 -17.47 -5.64 -12.50
N ARG A 156 -18.70 -6.06 -12.22
CA ARG A 156 -19.71 -6.48 -13.24
C ARG A 156 -19.22 -7.59 -14.17
N GLU A 157 -18.34 -8.47 -13.71
CA GLU A 157 -17.72 -9.50 -14.57
C GLU A 157 -16.99 -8.96 -15.83
N LYS A 158 -16.93 -7.64 -16.00
CA LYS A 158 -16.47 -6.98 -17.21
C LYS A 158 -15.18 -6.15 -17.04
N TYR A 159 -15.06 -5.49 -15.90
CA TYR A 159 -13.94 -4.57 -15.65
C TYR A 159 -13.10 -5.05 -14.50
N THR A 160 -11.78 -4.99 -14.65
CA THR A 160 -10.86 -5.21 -13.55
C THR A 160 -10.43 -3.88 -12.92
N ARG A 161 -10.04 -3.91 -11.65
CA ARG A 161 -9.48 -2.77 -10.94
C ARG A 161 -8.38 -3.24 -10.01
N VAL A 162 -7.27 -2.54 -10.06
CA VAL A 162 -6.12 -2.75 -9.17
C VAL A 162 -5.95 -1.50 -8.33
N VAL A 163 -6.28 -1.60 -7.06
CA VAL A 163 -6.32 -0.44 -6.15
C VAL A 163 -5.20 -0.54 -5.13
N TYR A 164 -4.36 0.47 -5.08
CA TYR A 164 -3.28 0.59 -4.11
C TYR A 164 -3.55 1.73 -3.13
N PRO A 165 -3.58 1.47 -1.81
CA PRO A 165 -3.93 2.48 -0.82
C PRO A 165 -2.71 3.27 -0.34
N TYR A 166 -2.90 4.58 -0.20
CA TYR A 166 -2.03 5.49 0.52
C TYR A 166 -2.72 5.90 1.83
N PHE A 167 -2.22 5.39 2.96
CA PHE A 167 -2.85 5.57 4.27
C PHE A 167 -2.18 6.62 5.15
N SER A 168 -1.14 7.28 4.65
CA SER A 168 -0.37 8.22 5.46
C SER A 168 -1.19 9.43 5.86
N GLU A 169 -1.16 9.77 7.14
CA GLU A 169 -1.82 10.98 7.64
C GLU A 169 -1.10 12.22 7.14
N GLU A 170 0.22 12.19 7.14
CA GLU A 170 1.08 13.25 6.64
C GLU A 170 2.24 12.68 5.83
N PRO A 171 2.55 13.32 4.72
CA PRO A 171 1.79 14.38 4.04
C PRO A 171 0.54 13.84 3.31
N PRO A 172 -0.42 14.70 2.91
CA PRO A 172 -1.39 14.35 1.89
C PRO A 172 -0.68 13.96 0.59
N LEU A 173 -1.24 13.01 -0.16
CA LEU A 173 -0.66 12.63 -1.44
C LEU A 173 -1.01 13.68 -2.51
N PRO A 174 -0.06 14.45 -3.04
CA PRO A 174 -0.34 15.41 -4.10
C PRO A 174 -0.59 14.70 -5.44
N GLU A 175 -1.14 15.42 -6.43
CA GLU A 175 -1.38 14.88 -7.77
C GLU A 175 -0.13 14.26 -8.40
N GLU A 176 1.03 14.90 -8.28
CA GLU A 176 2.31 14.34 -8.73
C GLU A 176 2.60 13.00 -8.03
N GLY A 177 2.33 12.90 -6.72
CA GLY A 177 2.51 11.66 -5.96
C GLY A 177 1.58 10.55 -6.42
N GLY A 178 0.32 10.88 -6.72
CA GLY A 178 -0.64 9.95 -7.33
C GLY A 178 -0.15 9.46 -8.69
N ARG A 179 0.36 10.36 -9.55
CA ARG A 179 0.93 10.06 -10.86
C ARG A 179 2.18 9.17 -10.76
N LEU A 180 3.12 9.49 -9.86
CA LEU A 180 4.29 8.64 -9.62
C LEU A 180 3.89 7.26 -9.07
N GLY A 181 2.85 7.19 -8.24
CA GLY A 181 2.29 5.92 -7.75
C GLY A 181 1.73 5.07 -8.88
N LEU A 182 0.96 5.67 -9.79
CA LEU A 182 0.42 4.99 -10.98
C LEU A 182 1.55 4.50 -11.90
N TRP A 183 2.54 5.35 -12.17
CA TRP A 183 3.70 4.98 -12.97
C TRP A 183 4.45 3.78 -12.34
N ALA A 184 4.72 3.83 -11.04
CA ALA A 184 5.41 2.74 -10.36
C ALA A 184 4.61 1.43 -10.40
N MET A 185 3.27 1.49 -10.26
CA MET A 185 2.40 0.32 -10.42
C MET A 185 2.49 -0.25 -11.84
N GLN A 186 2.43 0.58 -12.87
CA GLN A 186 2.54 0.13 -14.27
C GLN A 186 3.87 -0.58 -14.54
N ARG A 187 4.97 -0.04 -14.03
CA ARG A 187 6.30 -0.64 -14.18
C ARG A 187 6.46 -1.96 -13.41
N ALA A 188 5.89 -2.03 -12.21
CA ALA A 188 6.01 -3.20 -11.34
C ALA A 188 5.02 -4.33 -11.68
N LEU A 189 3.93 -4.03 -12.40
CA LEU A 189 2.83 -4.94 -12.73
C LEU A 189 2.56 -4.97 -14.24
N PRO A 190 3.55 -5.34 -15.06
CA PRO A 190 3.46 -5.18 -16.52
C PRO A 190 2.39 -6.07 -17.19
N ASN A 191 1.89 -7.08 -16.49
CA ASN A 191 0.87 -8.00 -16.99
C ASN A 191 -0.58 -7.51 -16.74
N LEU A 192 -0.76 -6.35 -16.07
CA LEU A 192 -2.05 -5.78 -15.77
C LEU A 192 -2.29 -4.52 -16.62
N ASP A 193 -3.55 -4.29 -17.01
CA ASP A 193 -3.89 -3.10 -17.81
C ASP A 193 -3.67 -1.83 -16.97
N PRO A 194 -2.82 -0.89 -17.44
CA PRO A 194 -2.64 0.39 -16.79
C PRO A 194 -3.94 1.15 -16.50
N ASN A 195 -4.93 1.04 -17.38
CA ASN A 195 -6.23 1.70 -17.24
C ASN A 195 -7.05 1.19 -16.05
N ASP A 196 -6.72 0.01 -15.54
CA ASP A 196 -7.37 -0.57 -14.36
C ASP A 196 -6.76 -0.12 -13.04
N MET A 197 -5.58 0.52 -13.08
CA MET A 197 -4.83 0.90 -11.89
C MET A 197 -5.38 2.15 -11.23
N ARG A 198 -5.42 2.13 -9.91
CA ARG A 198 -5.86 3.24 -9.06
C ARG A 198 -4.93 3.37 -7.85
N VAL A 199 -4.58 4.59 -7.50
CA VAL A 199 -4.02 4.92 -6.19
C VAL A 199 -5.09 5.69 -5.43
N ILE A 200 -5.36 5.31 -4.19
CA ILE A 200 -6.37 5.98 -3.36
C ILE A 200 -5.74 6.60 -2.11
N ASP A 201 -6.18 7.80 -1.74
CA ASP A 201 -5.94 8.43 -0.45
C ASP A 201 -7.29 8.50 0.32
N PRO A 202 -7.59 7.50 1.15
CA PRO A 202 -8.87 7.46 1.86
C PRO A 202 -9.06 8.64 2.81
N LEU A 203 -8.01 9.11 3.46
CA LEU A 203 -8.12 10.22 4.40
C LEU A 203 -8.54 11.54 3.75
N ARG A 204 -8.20 11.74 2.48
CA ARG A 204 -8.61 12.92 1.68
C ARG A 204 -9.73 12.59 0.71
N ARG A 205 -10.18 11.33 0.68
CA ARG A 205 -11.26 10.87 -0.20
C ARG A 205 -10.95 11.14 -1.67
N ILE A 206 -9.70 10.95 -2.04
CA ILE A 206 -9.18 11.19 -3.39
C ILE A 206 -8.74 9.85 -4.00
N PHE A 207 -8.97 9.71 -5.29
CA PHE A 207 -8.32 8.66 -6.08
C PHE A 207 -7.62 9.24 -7.30
N PHE A 208 -6.57 8.58 -7.71
CA PHE A 208 -5.79 8.88 -8.91
C PHE A 208 -5.94 7.72 -9.88
N SER A 209 -6.18 8.03 -11.15
CA SER A 209 -6.31 7.06 -12.24
C SER A 209 -5.63 7.59 -13.49
N PRO A 210 -5.26 6.75 -14.47
CA PRO A 210 -4.72 7.23 -15.73
C PRO A 210 -5.61 8.21 -16.47
N GLU A 211 -6.93 8.12 -16.26
CA GLU A 211 -7.92 9.02 -16.87
C GLU A 211 -7.91 10.40 -16.19
N THR A 212 -7.87 10.45 -14.85
CA THR A 212 -7.96 11.71 -14.08
C THR A 212 -6.59 12.33 -13.83
N THR A 213 -5.54 11.52 -13.86
CA THR A 213 -4.15 11.89 -13.54
C THR A 213 -3.22 11.25 -14.56
N PRO A 214 -3.29 11.67 -15.85
CA PRO A 214 -2.50 11.07 -16.91
C PRO A 214 -1.00 11.27 -16.69
N LEU A 215 -0.22 10.27 -17.13
CA LEU A 215 1.24 10.38 -17.13
C LEU A 215 1.68 11.49 -18.09
N ARG A 216 2.76 12.18 -17.72
CA ARG A 216 3.36 13.28 -18.49
C ARG A 216 4.56 12.85 -19.31
N GLY A 217 5.11 11.65 -19.01
CA GLY A 217 6.28 11.10 -19.68
C GLY A 217 7.62 11.38 -18.95
N ASP A 218 7.58 12.13 -17.85
CA ASP A 218 8.75 12.49 -17.04
C ASP A 218 8.81 11.75 -15.68
N GLU A 219 7.86 10.84 -15.45
CA GLU A 219 7.71 10.18 -14.13
C GLU A 219 8.95 9.40 -13.71
N GLU A 220 9.59 8.72 -14.65
CA GLU A 220 10.79 7.95 -14.39
C GLU A 220 11.92 8.85 -13.89
N GLU A 221 12.17 9.96 -14.60
CA GLU A 221 13.19 10.93 -14.22
C GLU A 221 12.88 11.58 -12.86
N VAL A 222 11.63 12.00 -12.65
CA VAL A 222 11.19 12.61 -11.39
C VAL A 222 11.31 11.63 -10.24
N PHE A 223 10.88 10.38 -10.44
CA PHE A 223 10.95 9.33 -9.42
C PHE A 223 12.40 9.04 -9.03
N HIS A 224 13.27 8.83 -10.02
CA HIS A 224 14.68 8.53 -9.79
C HIS A 224 15.39 9.67 -9.06
N ARG A 225 15.23 10.90 -9.49
CA ARG A 225 15.82 12.08 -8.84
C ARG A 225 15.37 12.23 -7.38
N ARG A 226 14.07 12.03 -7.09
CA ARG A 226 13.56 12.07 -5.71
C ARG A 226 14.11 10.92 -4.87
N TYR A 227 14.25 9.74 -5.47
CA TYR A 227 14.74 8.57 -4.78
C TYR A 227 16.23 8.70 -4.46
N GLU A 228 17.03 9.16 -5.39
CA GLU A 228 18.45 9.48 -5.18
C GLU A 228 18.63 10.48 -4.02
N THR A 229 17.89 11.58 -4.04
CA THR A 229 17.90 12.58 -2.94
C THR A 229 17.55 11.93 -1.58
N LEU A 230 16.61 11.00 -1.57
CA LEU A 230 16.20 10.29 -0.37
C LEU A 230 17.29 9.36 0.15
N ILE A 231 17.96 8.64 -0.74
CA ILE A 231 19.09 7.74 -0.41
C ILE A 231 20.24 8.57 0.16
N ASP A 232 20.58 9.69 -0.45
CA ASP A 232 21.63 10.59 0.03
C ASP A 232 21.31 11.14 1.43
N GLU A 233 20.06 11.48 1.70
CA GLU A 233 19.65 11.95 3.03
C GLU A 233 19.75 10.81 4.06
N TRP A 234 19.35 9.60 3.70
CA TRP A 234 19.41 8.42 4.56
C TRP A 234 20.86 8.02 4.88
N GLU A 235 21.77 8.02 3.88
CA GLU A 235 23.20 7.75 4.12
C GLU A 235 23.84 8.78 5.05
N ARG A 236 23.51 10.05 4.89
CA ARG A 236 24.00 11.09 5.82
C ARG A 236 23.50 10.87 7.24
N LEU A 237 22.24 10.50 7.40
CA LEU A 237 21.65 10.24 8.72
C LEU A 237 22.21 9.00 9.42
N LYS A 238 22.72 8.02 8.67
CA LYS A 238 23.42 6.85 9.22
C LYS A 238 24.79 7.21 9.81
N GLN A 239 25.38 8.30 9.37
CA GLN A 239 26.68 8.77 9.85
C GLN A 239 26.58 9.72 11.06
N GLU A 240 25.37 10.20 11.39
CA GLU A 240 25.09 11.02 12.58
C GLU A 240 24.94 10.14 13.85
#